data_c15875c2283fdfbd221cc3c3b89c03e2
#
_entry.id   c15875c2283fdfbd221cc3c3b89c03e2
#
_cell.length_a   1.000
_cell.length_b   1.000
_cell.length_c   1.000
_cell.angle_alpha   90.00
_cell.angle_beta   90.00
_cell.angle_gamma   90.00
#
_symmetry.space_group_name_H-M   'P 1'
#
loop_
_entity.id
_entity.type
_entity.pdbx_description
1 polymer ?
#
loop_
_entity_poly.entity_id
_entity_poly.type
_entity_poly.pdbx_seq_one_letter_code
_entity_poly.pdbx_strand_id
1 'polypeptide(L)'
;MAENNLINGCANITGGGLYGNLIRIIPKGLQANINLEKIKVLKIFKWLRQQGISQNQMLKTFNCGVGFCLIVNKKNIKKIQNKFDKKFKPYVLGFISKGKNKLSTHGKINW
;
A
#
# COMPACT_ATOMS: atom_id res chain seq x y z
N MET A 1 -18.21 -4.89 2.50
CA MET A 1 -17.50 -4.59 1.23
C MET A 1 -17.26 -5.83 0.39
N ALA A 2 -16.70 -6.89 0.96
CA ALA A 2 -16.46 -8.14 0.22
C ALA A 2 -17.75 -8.77 -0.31
N GLU A 3 -18.83 -8.68 0.44
CA GLU A 3 -20.14 -9.22 0.07
C GLU A 3 -20.69 -8.60 -1.22
N ASN A 4 -20.28 -7.38 -1.56
CA ASN A 4 -20.74 -6.66 -2.74
C ASN A 4 -19.75 -6.75 -3.91
N ASN A 5 -18.74 -7.63 -3.80
CA ASN A 5 -17.68 -7.80 -4.81
C ASN A 5 -16.95 -6.48 -5.14
N LEU A 6 -16.82 -5.60 -4.15
CA LEU A 6 -16.12 -4.33 -4.31
C LEU A 6 -14.59 -4.47 -4.20
N ILE A 7 -14.12 -5.57 -3.64
CA ILE A 7 -12.70 -5.81 -3.38
C ILE A 7 -12.22 -7.00 -4.19
N ASN A 8 -11.18 -6.78 -5.00
CA ASN A 8 -10.55 -7.84 -5.80
C ASN A 8 -9.41 -8.53 -5.07
N GLY A 9 -8.85 -7.90 -4.07
CA GLY A 9 -7.79 -8.46 -3.24
C GLY A 9 -7.50 -7.56 -2.06
N CYS A 10 -6.83 -8.12 -1.05
CA CYS A 10 -6.43 -7.35 0.11
C CYS A 10 -5.16 -7.94 0.73
N ALA A 11 -4.41 -7.09 1.41
CA ALA A 11 -3.21 -7.50 2.13
C ALA A 11 -3.12 -6.77 3.46
N ASN A 12 -2.88 -7.53 4.52
CA ASN A 12 -2.51 -6.98 5.82
C ASN A 12 -0.99 -6.76 5.80
N ILE A 13 -0.56 -5.52 6.02
CA ILE A 13 0.86 -5.18 5.95
C ILE A 13 1.51 -5.37 7.32
N THR A 14 2.15 -6.50 7.49
CA THR A 14 2.80 -6.95 8.73
C THR A 14 4.30 -7.13 8.51
N GLY A 15 4.91 -8.09 9.16
CA GLY A 15 6.33 -8.42 8.95
C GLY A 15 6.65 -8.66 7.47
N GLY A 16 7.75 -8.14 6.99
CA GLY A 16 8.11 -8.12 5.58
C GLY A 16 7.72 -6.82 4.89
N GLY A 17 6.98 -5.93 5.58
CA GLY A 17 6.64 -4.60 5.10
C GLY A 17 5.69 -4.57 3.93
N LEU A 18 5.55 -3.40 3.33
CA LEU A 18 4.68 -3.18 2.18
C LEU A 18 5.05 -4.11 1.02
N TYR A 19 6.34 -4.21 0.70
CA TYR A 19 6.82 -4.98 -0.44
C TYR A 19 6.46 -6.46 -0.32
N GLY A 20 6.88 -7.10 0.76
CA GLY A 20 6.67 -8.54 0.93
C GLY A 20 5.20 -8.95 0.96
N ASN A 21 4.37 -8.16 1.59
CA ASN A 21 2.95 -8.47 1.73
C ASN A 21 2.16 -8.22 0.45
N LEU A 22 2.47 -7.16 -0.30
CA LEU A 22 1.80 -6.90 -1.58
C LEU A 22 2.15 -7.94 -2.64
N ILE A 23 3.42 -8.32 -2.74
CA ILE A 23 3.88 -9.30 -3.73
C ILE A 23 3.08 -10.61 -3.64
N ARG A 24 2.71 -11.01 -2.43
CA ARG A 24 1.97 -12.26 -2.19
C ARG A 24 0.60 -12.29 -2.85
N ILE A 25 -0.04 -11.15 -3.01
CA ILE A 25 -1.41 -11.08 -3.55
C ILE A 25 -1.48 -10.64 -5.01
N ILE A 26 -0.35 -10.25 -5.61
CA ILE A 26 -0.33 -9.83 -7.01
C ILE A 26 -0.15 -11.06 -7.90
N PRO A 27 -1.10 -11.35 -8.81
CA PRO A 27 -0.98 -12.47 -9.73
C PRO A 27 0.20 -12.33 -10.69
N LYS A 28 0.72 -13.45 -11.16
CA LYS A 28 1.76 -13.46 -12.18
C LYS A 28 1.27 -12.70 -13.42
N GLY A 29 2.14 -11.87 -13.98
CA GLY A 29 1.81 -11.06 -15.16
C GLY A 29 1.19 -9.71 -14.83
N LEU A 30 0.89 -9.44 -13.56
CA LEU A 30 0.41 -8.14 -13.10
C LEU A 30 1.45 -7.47 -12.21
N GLN A 31 1.30 -6.18 -12.04
CA GLN A 31 2.24 -5.35 -11.29
C GLN A 31 1.49 -4.25 -10.54
N ALA A 32 1.78 -4.13 -9.25
CA ALA A 32 1.34 -2.99 -8.45
C ALA A 32 2.33 -1.84 -8.65
N ASN A 33 1.82 -0.67 -9.00
CA ASN A 33 2.63 0.53 -9.20
C ASN A 33 2.33 1.48 -8.05
N ILE A 34 3.29 1.65 -7.14
CA ILE A 34 3.11 2.39 -5.89
C ILE A 34 3.78 3.75 -5.98
N ASN A 35 3.03 4.80 -5.71
CA ASN A 35 3.60 6.14 -5.56
C ASN A 35 3.95 6.36 -4.09
N LEU A 36 5.25 6.32 -3.80
CA LEU A 36 5.77 6.44 -2.43
C LEU A 36 5.43 7.79 -1.79
N GLU A 37 5.23 8.83 -2.60
CA GLU A 37 4.86 10.16 -2.10
C GLU A 37 3.47 10.19 -1.45
N LYS A 38 2.61 9.23 -1.79
CA LYS A 38 1.25 9.14 -1.26
C LYS A 38 1.18 8.49 0.12
N ILE A 39 2.25 7.84 0.58
CA ILE A 39 2.27 7.18 1.87
C ILE A 39 2.21 8.21 2.99
N LYS A 40 1.21 8.07 3.88
CA LYS A 40 1.06 8.89 5.08
C LYS A 40 1.82 8.24 6.22
N VAL A 41 3.09 8.62 6.38
CA VAL A 41 4.00 7.99 7.33
C VAL A 41 3.63 8.39 8.76
N LEU A 42 3.52 7.40 9.65
CA LEU A 42 3.29 7.65 11.07
C LEU A 42 4.60 8.11 11.75
N LYS A 43 4.45 8.89 12.82
CA LYS A 43 5.59 9.50 13.53
C LYS A 43 6.63 8.48 13.99
N ILE A 44 6.22 7.30 14.45
CA ILE A 44 7.16 6.27 14.92
C ILE A 44 8.11 5.82 13.79
N PHE A 45 7.62 5.75 12.57
CA PHE A 45 8.44 5.33 11.44
C PHE A 45 9.40 6.44 11.00
N LYS A 46 9.00 7.71 11.14
CA LYS A 46 9.89 8.85 10.92
C LYS A 46 11.06 8.82 11.90
N TRP A 47 10.77 8.53 13.16
CA TRP A 47 11.80 8.41 14.20
C TRP A 47 12.78 7.27 13.88
N LEU A 48 12.27 6.10 13.49
CA LEU A 48 13.11 4.96 13.09
C LEU A 48 14.02 5.33 11.91
N ARG A 49 13.49 6.03 10.93
CA ARG A 49 14.27 6.49 9.78
C ARG A 49 15.44 7.38 10.20
N GLN A 50 15.21 8.26 11.18
CA GLN A 50 16.25 9.16 11.73
C GLN A 50 17.36 8.38 12.43
N GLN A 51 17.12 7.16 12.89
CA GLN A 51 18.13 6.30 13.51
C GLN A 51 19.08 5.67 12.50
N GLY A 52 18.98 6.03 11.23
CA GLY A 52 19.90 5.55 10.20
C GLY A 52 19.40 4.38 9.36
N ILE A 53 18.16 3.97 9.54
CA ILE A 53 17.57 2.88 8.73
C ILE A 53 17.25 3.44 7.34
N SER A 54 17.72 2.78 6.27
CA SER A 54 17.47 3.22 4.90
C SER A 54 15.99 3.09 4.51
N GLN A 55 15.55 3.86 3.51
CA GLN A 55 14.19 3.79 3.00
C GLN A 55 13.84 2.37 2.54
N ASN A 56 14.76 1.70 1.84
CA ASN A 56 14.52 0.33 1.38
C ASN A 56 14.30 -0.64 2.54
N GLN A 57 15.10 -0.54 3.59
CA GLN A 57 14.94 -1.37 4.79
C GLN A 57 13.62 -1.10 5.50
N MET A 58 13.23 0.18 5.57
CA MET A 58 11.94 0.56 6.16
C MET A 58 10.78 -0.11 5.41
N LEU A 59 10.78 -0.03 4.09
CA LEU A 59 9.71 -0.59 3.24
C LEU A 59 9.67 -2.12 3.23
N LYS A 60 10.81 -2.77 3.46
CA LYS A 60 10.91 -4.24 3.52
C LYS A 60 10.55 -4.80 4.89
N THR A 61 10.60 -3.99 5.93
CA THR A 61 10.45 -4.47 7.31
C THR A 61 9.15 -3.97 7.95
N PHE A 62 8.81 -2.70 7.73
CA PHE A 62 7.70 -2.04 8.41
C PHE A 62 6.60 -1.65 7.43
N ASN A 63 5.39 -1.43 7.96
CA ASN A 63 4.28 -0.94 7.15
C ASN A 63 4.34 0.57 6.86
N CYS A 64 5.17 1.31 7.58
CA CYS A 64 5.39 2.76 7.44
C CYS A 64 4.12 3.61 7.58
N GLY A 65 3.03 3.03 8.05
CA GLY A 65 1.73 3.69 8.16
C GLY A 65 0.67 3.10 7.23
N VAL A 66 1.07 2.19 6.34
CA VAL A 66 0.15 1.47 5.45
C VAL A 66 -0.13 0.11 6.06
N GLY A 67 -1.13 0.01 6.95
CA GLY A 67 -1.42 -1.22 7.68
C GLY A 67 -2.23 -2.23 6.91
N PHE A 68 -2.99 -1.79 5.91
CA PHE A 68 -3.85 -2.66 5.12
C PHE A 68 -4.04 -2.08 3.71
N CYS A 69 -3.94 -2.93 2.70
CA CYS A 69 -4.13 -2.53 1.31
C CYS A 69 -5.33 -3.26 0.70
N LEU A 70 -6.11 -2.52 -0.08
CA LEU A 70 -7.22 -3.07 -0.85
C LEU A 70 -6.94 -2.88 -2.34
N ILE A 71 -7.18 -3.93 -3.13
CA ILE A 71 -7.14 -3.84 -4.58
C ILE A 71 -8.59 -3.82 -5.06
N VAL A 72 -8.96 -2.73 -5.74
CA VAL A 72 -10.34 -2.49 -6.13
C VAL A 72 -10.41 -1.95 -7.55
N ASN A 73 -11.58 -2.12 -8.18
CA ASN A 73 -11.85 -1.49 -9.47
C ASN A 73 -11.92 0.03 -9.28
N LYS A 74 -11.31 0.78 -10.19
CA LYS A 74 -11.27 2.25 -10.16
C LYS A 74 -12.64 2.88 -9.96
N LYS A 75 -13.67 2.34 -10.60
CA LYS A 75 -15.06 2.85 -10.48
C LYS A 75 -15.63 2.73 -9.08
N ASN A 76 -15.08 1.87 -8.22
CA ASN A 76 -15.57 1.61 -6.87
C ASN A 76 -14.81 2.39 -5.78
N ILE A 77 -13.78 3.17 -6.13
CA ILE A 77 -12.94 3.86 -5.16
C ILE A 77 -13.76 4.76 -4.23
N LYS A 78 -14.56 5.67 -4.81
CA LYS A 78 -15.37 6.58 -4.00
C LYS A 78 -16.39 5.85 -3.13
N LYS A 79 -17.00 4.81 -3.66
CA LYS A 79 -17.99 4.01 -2.94
C LYS A 79 -17.36 3.35 -1.71
N ILE A 80 -16.16 2.84 -1.85
CA ILE A 80 -15.42 2.23 -0.74
C ILE A 80 -14.98 3.29 0.25
N GLN A 81 -14.42 4.41 -0.21
CA GLN A 81 -14.01 5.50 0.67
C GLN A 81 -15.16 6.02 1.53
N ASN A 82 -16.36 6.09 0.98
CA ASN A 82 -17.54 6.57 1.71
C ASN A 82 -18.04 5.61 2.79
N LYS A 83 -17.58 4.36 2.82
CA LYS A 83 -17.93 3.39 3.87
C LYS A 83 -17.08 3.54 5.12
N PHE A 84 -16.06 4.38 5.10
CA PHE A 84 -15.15 4.60 6.23
C PHE A 84 -15.34 5.98 6.83
N ASP A 85 -15.14 6.08 8.15
CA ASP A 85 -15.06 7.37 8.83
C ASP A 85 -13.88 8.18 8.31
N LYS A 86 -13.98 9.50 8.38
CA LYS A 86 -12.94 10.42 7.92
C LYS A 86 -11.55 10.05 8.47
N LYS A 87 -11.49 9.58 9.72
CA LYS A 87 -10.25 9.20 10.40
C LYS A 87 -9.58 7.97 9.76
N PHE A 88 -10.38 7.03 9.25
CA PHE A 88 -9.89 5.76 8.70
C PHE A 88 -10.12 5.64 7.19
N LYS A 89 -10.41 6.76 6.54
CA LYS A 89 -10.70 6.78 5.10
C LYS A 89 -9.51 6.30 4.29
N PRO A 90 -9.69 5.28 3.42
CA PRO A 90 -8.60 4.83 2.55
C PRO A 90 -8.22 5.92 1.54
N TYR A 91 -6.98 5.90 1.11
CA TYR A 91 -6.50 6.78 0.04
C TYR A 91 -5.84 5.94 -1.05
N VAL A 92 -5.78 6.50 -2.26
CA VAL A 92 -5.18 5.81 -3.41
C VAL A 92 -3.67 5.84 -3.28
N LEU A 93 -3.05 4.66 -3.25
CA LEU A 93 -1.61 4.51 -3.14
C LEU A 93 -0.94 4.26 -4.50
N GLY A 94 -1.68 3.68 -5.44
CA GLY A 94 -1.18 3.33 -6.74
C GLY A 94 -2.22 2.60 -7.58
N PHE A 95 -1.77 1.85 -8.56
CA PHE A 95 -2.65 1.14 -9.49
C PHE A 95 -2.02 -0.16 -9.96
N ILE A 96 -2.84 -1.06 -10.49
CA ILE A 96 -2.40 -2.35 -11.02
C ILE A 96 -2.34 -2.25 -12.55
N SER A 97 -1.27 -2.76 -13.13
CA SER A 97 -1.08 -2.85 -14.57
C SER A 97 -0.45 -4.18 -14.95
N LYS A 98 -0.33 -4.45 -16.24
CA LYS A 98 0.47 -5.58 -16.73
C LYS A 98 1.94 -5.30 -16.44
N GLY A 99 2.69 -6.33 -16.03
CA GLY A 99 4.11 -6.19 -15.74
C GLY A 99 4.72 -7.49 -15.25
N LYS A 100 6.04 -7.56 -15.26
CA LYS A 100 6.80 -8.78 -14.89
C LYS A 100 7.21 -8.80 -13.43
N ASN A 101 7.29 -7.65 -12.77
CA ASN A 101 7.98 -7.52 -11.49
C ASN A 101 7.05 -7.55 -10.27
N LYS A 102 5.77 -7.78 -10.44
CA LYS A 102 4.74 -7.75 -9.39
C LYS A 102 4.64 -6.42 -8.63
N LEU A 103 5.76 -5.72 -8.42
CA LEU A 103 5.80 -4.46 -7.68
C LEU A 103 6.77 -3.49 -8.34
N SER A 104 6.33 -2.27 -8.57
CA SER A 104 7.15 -1.16 -9.01
C SER A 104 6.83 0.05 -8.13
N THR A 105 7.84 0.82 -7.77
CA THR A 105 7.68 2.01 -6.95
C THR A 105 8.27 3.23 -7.65
N HIS A 106 7.71 4.39 -7.40
CA HIS A 106 8.27 5.66 -7.88
C HIS A 106 8.09 6.73 -6.81
N GLY A 107 8.85 7.81 -6.96
CA GLY A 107 8.88 8.89 -5.99
C GLY A 107 9.65 8.52 -4.73
N LYS A 108 9.54 9.37 -3.72
CA LYS A 108 10.20 9.18 -2.43
C LYS A 108 9.19 9.39 -1.31
N ILE A 109 9.37 8.65 -0.22
CA ILE A 109 8.56 8.85 0.98
C ILE A 109 8.92 10.19 1.62
N ASN A 110 7.91 10.94 2.02
CA ASN A 110 8.07 12.18 2.80
C ASN A 110 8.19 11.82 4.28
N TRP A 111 9.41 11.63 4.73
CA TRP A 111 9.68 11.32 6.14
C TRP A 111 9.48 12.54 7.11
#